data_06b06900bd9a36f7c6ca341e81a8803c
#
_entry.id   06b06900bd9a36f7c6ca341e81a8803c
#
_cell.length_a   1.000
_cell.length_b   1.000
_cell.length_c   1.000
_cell.angle_alpha   90.00
_cell.angle_beta   90.00
_cell.angle_gamma   90.00
#
_symmetry.space_group_name_H-M   'P 1'
#
loop_
_entity.id
_entity.type
_entity.pdbx_description
1 polymer ?
#
loop_
_entity_poly.entity_id
_entity_poly.type
_entity_poly.pdbx_seq_one_letter_code
_entity_poly.pdbx_strand_id
1 'polypeptide(L)'
;VSLAARTRRMLEQAVDAYRDSPRAAGWLRRHLDRFSDPLRLAVVGAKQTGKSTMVSAIAGQELGGDGPGMHWYRVAPSRSQDDITLIDAPAIDADAAPHTIEGICLEADAVLFLVRHPENADLGFLHTLQDHPIARASAINSVVVLSRADELGAGRVDALVSARQIARRYRREPELQGLCQDVVPVAGLLASAGRTLRPHEFEALVELARVPRAELEPYLLSTDRFLSQDGERRATLLERFGLFGVRLAITLIRRGAQTQPALAAQLVPRSGLAELRDTIDQCFTERQAVLKARSALLGLEVVLRMEPHPAAAALAGELERTLASAHDFRELRLLAELRTGRVVLPPELNAEAVRLVGGNGTGVAERLGSADTDVDRTVFHTIRRWRALAETAGFSAGERRAAAVVLRSCEAMAAGAV
;
A
#
# COMPACT_ATOMS: atom_id res chain seq x y z
N VAL A 1 16.79 -20.37 -6.90
CA VAL A 1 16.75 -19.16 -7.77
C VAL A 1 15.46 -18.42 -7.46
N SER A 2 15.57 -17.15 -7.02
CA SER A 2 14.42 -16.31 -6.67
C SER A 2 13.47 -16.11 -7.87
N LEU A 3 12.19 -15.81 -7.55
CA LEU A 3 11.19 -15.49 -8.57
C LEU A 3 11.63 -14.35 -9.48
N ALA A 4 12.20 -13.28 -8.92
CA ALA A 4 12.69 -12.12 -9.67
C ALA A 4 13.79 -12.51 -10.67
N ALA A 5 14.77 -13.34 -10.27
CA ALA A 5 15.84 -13.79 -11.14
C ALA A 5 15.33 -14.73 -12.25
N ARG A 6 14.33 -15.55 -11.97
CA ARG A 6 13.68 -16.41 -12.97
C ARG A 6 12.90 -15.57 -13.99
N THR A 7 12.13 -14.61 -13.50
CA THR A 7 11.35 -13.71 -14.36
C THR A 7 12.26 -12.86 -15.24
N ARG A 8 13.37 -12.33 -14.70
CA ARG A 8 14.35 -11.57 -15.48
C ARG A 8 14.90 -12.39 -16.64
N ARG A 9 15.35 -13.63 -16.39
CA ARG A 9 15.84 -14.53 -17.45
C ARG A 9 14.78 -14.81 -18.52
N MET A 10 13.53 -15.03 -18.11
CA MET A 10 12.43 -15.25 -19.05
C MET A 10 12.18 -14.03 -19.93
N LEU A 11 12.25 -12.80 -19.36
CA LEU A 11 12.15 -11.56 -20.14
C LEU A 11 13.33 -11.38 -21.11
N GLU A 12 14.55 -11.71 -20.68
CA GLU A 12 15.75 -11.69 -21.55
C GLU A 12 15.56 -12.63 -22.74
N GLN A 13 15.09 -13.86 -22.51
CA GLN A 13 14.76 -14.81 -23.58
C GLN A 13 13.64 -14.29 -24.50
N ALA A 14 12.62 -13.64 -23.92
CA ALA A 14 11.54 -13.04 -24.70
C ALA A 14 12.02 -11.86 -25.54
N VAL A 15 12.88 -10.97 -25.00
CA VAL A 15 13.51 -9.88 -25.76
C VAL A 15 14.30 -10.41 -26.94
N ASP A 16 15.05 -11.50 -26.75
CA ASP A 16 15.84 -12.16 -27.81
C ASP A 16 14.93 -12.78 -28.87
N ALA A 17 13.87 -13.47 -28.47
CA ALA A 17 12.90 -14.07 -29.38
C ALA A 17 12.20 -12.99 -30.23
N TYR A 18 11.75 -11.90 -29.62
CA TYR A 18 11.03 -10.82 -30.30
C TYR A 18 11.92 -9.70 -30.85
N ARG A 19 13.22 -9.94 -31.05
CA ARG A 19 14.18 -8.93 -31.54
C ARG A 19 13.77 -8.26 -32.85
N ASP A 20 13.06 -8.99 -33.70
CA ASP A 20 12.60 -8.53 -35.02
C ASP A 20 11.28 -7.72 -34.93
N SER A 21 10.65 -7.64 -33.75
CA SER A 21 9.51 -6.77 -33.45
C SER A 21 9.94 -5.62 -32.52
N PRO A 22 10.26 -4.42 -33.04
CA PRO A 22 10.73 -3.29 -32.23
C PRO A 22 9.74 -2.91 -31.13
N ARG A 23 8.43 -3.06 -31.40
CA ARG A 23 7.34 -2.78 -30.45
C ARG A 23 7.37 -3.76 -29.28
N ALA A 24 7.35 -5.06 -29.53
CA ALA A 24 7.38 -6.11 -28.53
C ALA A 24 8.69 -6.08 -27.73
N ALA A 25 9.84 -6.04 -28.43
CA ALA A 25 11.14 -5.97 -27.78
C ALA A 25 11.31 -4.71 -26.92
N GLY A 26 10.83 -3.54 -27.40
CA GLY A 26 10.85 -2.30 -26.63
C GLY A 26 9.97 -2.36 -25.38
N TRP A 27 8.80 -2.99 -25.47
CA TRP A 27 7.92 -3.23 -24.32
C TRP A 27 8.56 -4.14 -23.28
N LEU A 28 9.11 -5.27 -23.71
CA LEU A 28 9.78 -6.24 -22.83
C LEU A 28 11.02 -5.65 -22.15
N ARG A 29 11.84 -4.85 -22.88
CA ARG A 29 12.99 -4.14 -22.29
C ARG A 29 12.55 -3.17 -21.19
N ARG A 30 11.49 -2.38 -21.39
CA ARG A 30 10.98 -1.49 -20.34
C ARG A 30 10.61 -2.27 -19.08
N HIS A 31 10.01 -3.45 -19.19
CA HIS A 31 9.71 -4.31 -18.04
C HIS A 31 10.96 -4.91 -17.41
N LEU A 32 11.99 -5.19 -18.19
CA LEU A 32 13.29 -5.64 -17.69
C LEU A 32 14.03 -4.54 -16.93
N ASP A 33 14.05 -3.32 -17.46
CA ASP A 33 14.68 -2.15 -16.83
C ASP A 33 14.03 -1.80 -15.48
N ARG A 34 12.71 -2.04 -15.33
CA ARG A 34 11.97 -1.81 -14.07
C ARG A 34 12.55 -2.58 -12.87
N PHE A 35 13.27 -3.67 -13.06
CA PHE A 35 13.92 -4.36 -11.93
C PHE A 35 15.00 -3.51 -11.26
N SER A 36 15.59 -2.57 -11.98
CA SER A 36 16.60 -1.61 -11.48
C SER A 36 16.00 -0.27 -11.07
N ASP A 37 14.76 0.03 -11.46
CA ASP A 37 14.05 1.26 -11.12
C ASP A 37 13.51 1.21 -9.67
N PRO A 38 13.13 2.35 -9.06
CA PRO A 38 12.33 2.39 -7.85
C PRO A 38 10.99 1.66 -8.00
N LEU A 39 10.41 1.22 -6.87
CA LEU A 39 9.05 0.67 -6.85
C LEU A 39 8.05 1.73 -7.35
N ARG A 40 7.13 1.34 -8.23
CA ARG A 40 6.09 2.20 -8.78
C ARG A 40 4.79 2.01 -8.00
N LEU A 41 4.45 3.03 -7.21
CA LEU A 41 3.27 3.03 -6.33
C LEU A 41 2.20 3.97 -6.88
N ALA A 42 1.12 3.42 -7.40
CA ALA A 42 -0.01 4.21 -7.88
C ALA A 42 -0.97 4.58 -6.75
N VAL A 43 -1.38 5.85 -6.74
CA VAL A 43 -2.44 6.37 -5.88
C VAL A 43 -3.70 6.51 -6.72
N VAL A 44 -4.70 5.71 -6.42
CA VAL A 44 -5.90 5.50 -7.25
C VAL A 44 -7.15 5.74 -6.41
N GLY A 45 -8.24 6.13 -7.04
CA GLY A 45 -9.53 6.32 -6.39
C GLY A 45 -10.45 7.24 -7.21
N ALA A 46 -11.70 7.34 -6.79
CA ALA A 46 -12.70 8.20 -7.41
C ALA A 46 -12.32 9.69 -7.34
N LYS A 47 -13.05 10.51 -8.07
CA LYS A 47 -12.87 11.97 -7.98
C LYS A 47 -13.08 12.46 -6.56
N GLN A 48 -12.28 13.44 -6.13
CA GLN A 48 -12.34 14.05 -4.79
C GLN A 48 -12.05 13.11 -3.60
N THR A 49 -11.43 11.96 -3.80
CA THR A 49 -10.96 11.11 -2.69
C THR A 49 -9.68 11.61 -2.03
N GLY A 50 -9.03 12.64 -2.57
CA GLY A 50 -7.81 13.23 -2.00
C GLY A 50 -6.52 12.59 -2.51
N LYS A 51 -6.50 12.05 -3.75
CA LYS A 51 -5.31 11.43 -4.37
C LYS A 51 -4.09 12.34 -4.36
N SER A 52 -4.16 13.50 -4.99
CA SER A 52 -3.05 14.45 -5.09
C SER A 52 -2.60 14.97 -3.71
N THR A 53 -3.54 15.13 -2.76
CA THR A 53 -3.23 15.44 -1.36
C THR A 53 -2.44 14.30 -0.70
N MET A 54 -2.81 13.05 -0.98
CA MET A 54 -2.10 11.87 -0.45
C MET A 54 -0.71 11.74 -1.06
N VAL A 55 -0.57 11.96 -2.37
CA VAL A 55 0.73 12.00 -3.08
C VAL A 55 1.63 13.07 -2.44
N SER A 56 1.12 14.29 -2.22
CA SER A 56 1.84 15.38 -1.55
C SER A 56 2.24 15.01 -0.12
N ALA A 57 1.34 14.38 0.65
CA ALA A 57 1.62 13.93 2.01
C ALA A 57 2.73 12.87 2.07
N ILE A 58 2.71 11.88 1.18
CA ILE A 58 3.74 10.84 1.10
C ILE A 58 5.07 11.46 0.68
N ALA A 59 5.09 12.28 -0.38
CA ALA A 59 6.28 12.94 -0.88
C ALA A 59 6.87 13.97 0.11
N GLY A 60 6.02 14.61 0.92
CA GLY A 60 6.42 15.66 1.86
C GLY A 60 6.69 17.01 1.22
N GLN A 61 6.11 17.21 0.06
CA GLN A 61 6.13 18.46 -0.70
C GLN A 61 4.81 18.62 -1.42
N GLU A 62 4.44 19.87 -1.71
CA GLU A 62 3.24 20.13 -2.49
C GLU A 62 3.49 19.73 -3.94
N LEU A 63 2.75 18.74 -4.38
CA LEU A 63 2.76 18.25 -5.75
C LEU A 63 1.40 18.57 -6.35
N GLY A 64 1.38 19.34 -7.44
CA GLY A 64 0.18 19.67 -8.22
C GLY A 64 0.26 19.00 -9.57
N GLY A 65 -0.69 18.16 -9.90
CA GLY A 65 -0.90 17.62 -11.22
C GLY A 65 -2.27 18.07 -11.74
N ASP A 66 -2.33 19.23 -12.38
CA ASP A 66 -3.55 19.74 -13.01
C ASP A 66 -3.63 19.27 -14.47
N GLY A 67 -3.99 18.00 -14.68
CA GLY A 67 -4.16 17.50 -16.03
C GLY A 67 -4.79 16.11 -16.11
N PRO A 68 -5.42 15.78 -17.25
CA PRO A 68 -5.85 14.43 -17.52
C PRO A 68 -4.63 13.54 -17.76
N GLY A 69 -4.45 12.48 -16.97
CA GLY A 69 -3.38 11.52 -17.16
C GLY A 69 -2.73 11.06 -15.86
N MET A 70 -1.70 10.26 -16.01
CA MET A 70 -0.86 9.82 -14.89
C MET A 70 0.29 10.81 -14.70
N HIS A 71 0.47 11.30 -13.48
CA HIS A 71 1.59 12.15 -13.12
C HIS A 71 2.58 11.38 -12.26
N TRP A 72 3.86 11.49 -12.59
CA TRP A 72 4.93 10.68 -12.00
C TRP A 72 5.83 11.54 -11.13
N TYR A 73 6.04 11.11 -9.89
CA TYR A 73 6.85 11.82 -8.93
C TYR A 73 7.86 10.88 -8.28
N ARG A 74 9.14 11.14 -8.45
CA ARG A 74 10.18 10.40 -7.75
C ARG A 74 10.34 10.95 -6.33
N VAL A 75 10.15 10.09 -5.34
CA VAL A 75 10.35 10.42 -3.93
C VAL A 75 11.70 9.88 -3.52
N ALA A 76 12.62 10.78 -3.18
CA ALA A 76 13.96 10.42 -2.74
C ALA A 76 13.91 9.59 -1.45
N PRO A 77 14.84 8.64 -1.28
CA PRO A 77 14.92 7.84 -0.07
C PRO A 77 15.14 8.73 1.17
N SER A 78 14.55 8.35 2.27
CA SER A 78 14.73 9.00 3.57
C SER A 78 15.10 7.94 4.60
N ARG A 79 15.35 8.36 5.86
CA ARG A 79 15.67 7.41 6.95
C ARG A 79 14.55 6.40 7.21
N SER A 80 13.32 6.71 6.79
CA SER A 80 12.13 5.91 7.04
C SER A 80 11.40 5.48 5.77
N GLN A 81 12.01 5.60 4.60
CA GLN A 81 11.37 5.25 3.33
C GLN A 81 12.43 5.08 2.23
N ASP A 82 12.37 3.97 1.51
CA ASP A 82 13.17 3.71 0.32
C ASP A 82 12.74 4.59 -0.87
N ASP A 83 13.56 4.59 -1.93
CA ASP A 83 13.26 5.29 -3.18
C ASP A 83 12.03 4.68 -3.85
N ILE A 84 10.98 5.46 -4.03
CA ILE A 84 9.74 5.06 -4.70
C ILE A 84 9.36 6.07 -5.77
N THR A 85 8.70 5.60 -6.81
CA THR A 85 8.04 6.44 -7.81
C THR A 85 6.54 6.44 -7.54
N LEU A 86 6.00 7.58 -7.12
CA LEU A 86 4.56 7.77 -6.96
C LEU A 86 3.91 8.05 -8.32
N ILE A 87 2.76 7.46 -8.56
CA ILE A 87 1.92 7.72 -9.73
C ILE A 87 0.60 8.29 -9.22
N ASP A 88 0.34 9.58 -9.46
CA ASP A 88 -0.99 10.16 -9.26
C ASP A 88 -1.84 9.76 -10.47
N ALA A 89 -2.75 8.82 -10.25
CA ALA A 89 -3.59 8.27 -11.30
C ALA A 89 -4.82 9.15 -11.56
N PRO A 90 -5.35 9.14 -12.79
CA PRO A 90 -6.62 9.78 -13.08
C PRO A 90 -7.74 9.21 -12.20
N ALA A 91 -8.83 9.96 -12.04
CA ALA A 91 -9.96 9.49 -11.27
C ALA A 91 -10.57 8.23 -11.92
N ILE A 92 -10.90 7.24 -11.09
CA ILE A 92 -11.63 6.05 -11.52
C ILE A 92 -13.02 6.16 -10.94
N ASP A 93 -13.91 6.72 -11.73
CA ASP A 93 -15.35 6.75 -11.45
C ASP A 93 -16.03 5.58 -12.17
N ALA A 94 -17.33 5.37 -11.94
CA ALA A 94 -18.10 4.26 -12.52
C ALA A 94 -18.03 4.22 -14.06
N ASP A 95 -17.80 5.37 -14.70
CA ASP A 95 -17.67 5.52 -16.15
C ASP A 95 -16.22 5.50 -16.65
N ALA A 96 -15.26 5.14 -15.79
CA ALA A 96 -13.85 5.11 -16.17
C ALA A 96 -13.63 4.11 -17.32
N ALA A 97 -12.94 4.58 -18.36
CA ALA A 97 -12.69 3.73 -19.52
C ALA A 97 -11.81 2.52 -19.14
N PRO A 98 -12.14 1.31 -19.61
CA PRO A 98 -11.38 0.10 -19.29
C PRO A 98 -9.87 0.22 -19.54
N HIS A 99 -9.46 0.91 -20.60
CA HIS A 99 -8.05 1.14 -20.92
C HIS A 99 -7.32 1.99 -19.88
N THR A 100 -8.01 2.85 -19.12
CA THR A 100 -7.41 3.60 -18.02
C THR A 100 -7.01 2.69 -16.88
N ILE A 101 -7.91 1.75 -16.53
CA ILE A 101 -7.66 0.75 -15.47
C ILE A 101 -6.51 -0.17 -15.89
N GLU A 102 -6.55 -0.70 -17.12
CA GLU A 102 -5.48 -1.54 -17.66
C GLU A 102 -4.14 -0.81 -17.67
N GLY A 103 -4.12 0.47 -18.08
CA GLY A 103 -2.92 1.30 -18.06
C GLY A 103 -2.30 1.41 -16.66
N ILE A 104 -3.13 1.64 -15.63
CA ILE A 104 -2.66 1.68 -14.24
C ILE A 104 -2.11 0.32 -13.80
N CYS A 105 -2.81 -0.79 -14.14
CA CYS A 105 -2.39 -2.15 -13.80
C CYS A 105 -1.03 -2.52 -14.41
N LEU A 106 -0.72 -2.02 -15.60
CA LEU A 106 0.52 -2.29 -16.32
C LEU A 106 1.68 -1.40 -15.84
N GLU A 107 1.38 -0.19 -15.40
CA GLU A 107 2.41 0.77 -14.99
C GLU A 107 2.75 0.69 -13.49
N ALA A 108 1.82 0.26 -12.64
CA ALA A 108 2.03 0.17 -11.20
C ALA A 108 2.50 -1.21 -10.75
N ASP A 109 3.50 -1.24 -9.85
CA ASP A 109 3.88 -2.46 -9.13
C ASP A 109 2.99 -2.69 -7.92
N ALA A 110 2.57 -1.59 -7.27
CA ALA A 110 1.68 -1.58 -6.11
C ALA A 110 0.66 -0.44 -6.20
N VAL A 111 -0.45 -0.58 -5.48
CA VAL A 111 -1.57 0.36 -5.53
C VAL A 111 -2.03 0.77 -4.13
N LEU A 112 -2.15 2.06 -3.89
CA LEU A 112 -2.93 2.64 -2.80
C LEU A 112 -4.31 3.03 -3.34
N PHE A 113 -5.33 2.32 -2.92
CA PHE A 113 -6.70 2.58 -3.36
C PHE A 113 -7.44 3.43 -2.33
N LEU A 114 -7.70 4.69 -2.67
CA LEU A 114 -8.34 5.67 -1.80
C LEU A 114 -9.86 5.60 -1.91
N VAL A 115 -10.49 5.36 -0.77
CA VAL A 115 -11.95 5.37 -0.63
C VAL A 115 -12.35 6.20 0.58
N ARG A 116 -13.53 6.83 0.55
CA ARG A 116 -14.12 7.44 1.74
C ARG A 116 -14.82 6.39 2.60
N HIS A 117 -15.64 5.58 1.95
CA HIS A 117 -16.34 4.43 2.51
C HIS A 117 -16.26 3.31 1.49
N PRO A 118 -15.77 2.11 1.82
CA PRO A 118 -15.73 1.00 0.88
C PRO A 118 -17.14 0.42 0.70
N GLU A 119 -17.89 1.01 -0.19
CA GLU A 119 -19.15 0.49 -0.68
C GLU A 119 -18.89 -0.43 -1.90
N ASN A 120 -19.83 -1.35 -2.20
CA ASN A 120 -19.66 -2.34 -3.27
C ASN A 120 -19.33 -1.73 -4.64
N ALA A 121 -19.87 -0.54 -4.95
CA ALA A 121 -19.58 0.17 -6.19
C ALA A 121 -18.13 0.64 -6.28
N ASP A 122 -17.51 1.00 -5.15
CA ASP A 122 -16.13 1.46 -5.08
C ASP A 122 -15.12 0.33 -5.24
N LEU A 123 -15.51 -0.94 -4.99
CA LEU A 123 -14.63 -2.09 -5.05
C LEU A 123 -14.43 -2.64 -6.48
N GLY A 124 -15.20 -2.16 -7.45
CA GLY A 124 -15.11 -2.61 -8.85
C GLY A 124 -13.70 -2.56 -9.42
N PHE A 125 -12.93 -1.51 -9.10
CA PHE A 125 -11.53 -1.39 -9.49
C PHE A 125 -10.66 -2.51 -8.89
N LEU A 126 -10.82 -2.81 -7.60
CA LEU A 126 -10.05 -3.87 -6.93
C LEU A 126 -10.39 -5.26 -7.50
N HIS A 127 -11.65 -5.48 -7.85
CA HIS A 127 -12.05 -6.70 -8.56
C HIS A 127 -11.38 -6.80 -9.92
N THR A 128 -11.37 -5.72 -10.71
CA THR A 128 -10.70 -5.68 -12.01
C THR A 128 -9.20 -5.95 -11.89
N LEU A 129 -8.53 -5.40 -10.86
CA LEU A 129 -7.11 -5.71 -10.56
C LEU A 129 -6.87 -7.21 -10.36
N GLN A 130 -7.85 -7.94 -9.84
CA GLN A 130 -7.74 -9.38 -9.53
C GLN A 130 -8.31 -10.27 -10.64
N ASP A 131 -9.08 -9.72 -11.60
CA ASP A 131 -9.74 -10.51 -12.63
C ASP A 131 -8.77 -11.08 -13.68
N HIS A 132 -7.61 -10.49 -13.85
CA HIS A 132 -6.60 -11.00 -14.75
C HIS A 132 -6.03 -12.35 -14.24
N PRO A 133 -5.86 -13.41 -15.09
CA PRO A 133 -5.39 -14.72 -14.65
C PRO A 133 -4.06 -14.69 -13.88
N ILE A 134 -3.10 -13.87 -14.32
CA ILE A 134 -1.81 -13.70 -13.62
C ILE A 134 -2.02 -13.00 -12.28
N ALA A 135 -2.90 -12.00 -12.19
CA ALA A 135 -3.21 -11.33 -10.94
C ALA A 135 -3.84 -12.28 -9.93
N ARG A 136 -4.75 -13.17 -10.36
CA ARG A 136 -5.34 -14.23 -9.51
C ARG A 136 -4.30 -15.24 -9.02
N ALA A 137 -3.32 -15.57 -9.85
CA ALA A 137 -2.25 -16.51 -9.51
C ALA A 137 -1.14 -15.87 -8.66
N SER A 138 -0.99 -14.54 -8.72
CA SER A 138 0.09 -13.78 -8.11
C SER A 138 -0.29 -13.18 -6.75
N ALA A 139 0.62 -12.37 -6.21
CA ALA A 139 0.44 -11.65 -4.96
C ALA A 139 -0.59 -10.51 -5.08
N ILE A 140 -1.32 -10.27 -4.00
CA ILE A 140 -2.13 -9.05 -3.84
C ILE A 140 -1.20 -7.86 -3.73
N ASN A 141 -1.40 -6.84 -4.56
CA ASN A 141 -0.53 -5.67 -4.65
C ASN A 141 -1.23 -4.35 -4.29
N SER A 142 -2.34 -4.41 -3.55
CA SER A 142 -3.13 -3.25 -3.17
C SER A 142 -3.30 -3.11 -1.66
N VAL A 143 -3.34 -1.86 -1.20
CA VAL A 143 -3.74 -1.45 0.15
C VAL A 143 -4.88 -0.45 0.00
N VAL A 144 -5.94 -0.62 0.77
CA VAL A 144 -7.05 0.33 0.84
C VAL A 144 -6.71 1.44 1.83
N VAL A 145 -6.86 2.68 1.42
CA VAL A 145 -6.70 3.85 2.28
C VAL A 145 -8.08 4.46 2.52
N LEU A 146 -8.56 4.41 3.77
CA LEU A 146 -9.72 5.19 4.18
C LEU A 146 -9.30 6.65 4.23
N SER A 147 -9.54 7.36 3.14
CA SER A 147 -9.23 8.78 3.00
C SER A 147 -10.23 9.62 3.79
N ARG A 148 -9.85 10.88 4.07
CA ARG A 148 -10.66 11.81 4.88
C ARG A 148 -11.08 11.20 6.23
N ALA A 149 -10.17 10.48 6.85
CA ALA A 149 -10.39 9.83 8.15
C ALA A 149 -10.78 10.82 9.27
N ASP A 150 -10.48 12.09 9.06
CA ASP A 150 -10.88 13.21 9.91
C ASP A 150 -12.38 13.56 9.81
N GLU A 151 -13.07 13.21 8.75
CA GLU A 151 -14.52 13.36 8.58
C GLU A 151 -15.28 12.24 9.32
N LEU A 152 -14.65 11.11 9.55
CA LEU A 152 -15.22 10.01 10.31
C LEU A 152 -15.36 10.40 11.79
N GLY A 153 -16.54 10.24 12.37
CA GLY A 153 -16.81 10.69 13.76
C GLY A 153 -17.09 12.19 13.88
N ALA A 154 -17.62 12.83 12.83
CA ALA A 154 -18.04 14.24 12.79
C ALA A 154 -16.88 15.25 13.07
N GLY A 155 -15.65 14.93 12.67
CA GLY A 155 -14.52 15.84 12.80
C GLY A 155 -14.10 16.15 14.24
N ARG A 156 -14.37 15.26 15.18
CA ARG A 156 -13.93 15.37 16.57
C ARG A 156 -12.43 15.11 16.69
N VAL A 157 -11.80 15.59 17.76
CA VAL A 157 -10.35 15.43 18.00
C VAL A 157 -9.92 13.94 18.05
N ASP A 158 -10.84 13.04 18.35
CA ASP A 158 -10.67 11.59 18.39
C ASP A 158 -11.08 10.87 17.08
N ALA A 159 -11.34 11.60 16.00
CA ALA A 159 -11.78 11.06 14.70
C ALA A 159 -10.88 9.92 14.19
N LEU A 160 -9.56 10.05 14.32
CA LEU A 160 -8.61 9.00 13.89
C LEU A 160 -8.73 7.70 14.72
N VAL A 161 -9.15 7.78 15.98
CA VAL A 161 -9.41 6.59 16.81
C VAL A 161 -10.62 5.85 16.26
N SER A 162 -11.69 6.57 15.96
CA SER A 162 -12.90 6.03 15.33
C SER A 162 -12.59 5.44 13.95
N ALA A 163 -11.81 6.16 13.14
CA ALA A 163 -11.37 5.71 11.82
C ALA A 163 -10.57 4.40 11.87
N ARG A 164 -9.68 4.23 12.87
CA ARG A 164 -8.96 2.97 13.09
C ARG A 164 -9.88 1.81 13.47
N GLN A 165 -10.93 2.06 14.25
CA GLN A 165 -11.93 1.04 14.55
C GLN A 165 -12.70 0.62 13.31
N ILE A 166 -13.08 1.58 12.47
CA ILE A 166 -13.75 1.36 11.19
C ILE A 166 -12.81 0.57 10.25
N ALA A 167 -11.54 0.96 10.13
CA ALA A 167 -10.56 0.24 9.31
C ALA A 167 -10.39 -1.23 9.76
N ARG A 168 -10.34 -1.48 11.08
CA ARG A 168 -10.30 -2.85 11.64
C ARG A 168 -11.53 -3.67 11.28
N ARG A 169 -12.71 -3.04 11.22
CA ARG A 169 -13.93 -3.69 10.78
C ARG A 169 -13.83 -4.04 9.29
N TYR A 170 -13.46 -3.09 8.44
CA TYR A 170 -13.34 -3.29 7.00
C TYR A 170 -12.29 -4.35 6.62
N ARG A 171 -11.20 -4.48 7.37
CA ARG A 171 -10.23 -5.59 7.17
C ARG A 171 -10.88 -6.97 7.24
N ARG A 172 -11.99 -7.11 7.98
CA ARG A 172 -12.72 -8.37 8.19
C ARG A 172 -13.95 -8.52 7.30
N GLU A 173 -14.32 -7.49 6.54
CA GLU A 173 -15.47 -7.55 5.63
C GLU A 173 -15.20 -8.54 4.49
N PRO A 174 -16.14 -9.46 4.22
CA PRO A 174 -15.96 -10.50 3.19
C PRO A 174 -15.65 -9.92 1.81
N GLU A 175 -16.24 -8.78 1.48
CA GLU A 175 -16.08 -8.12 0.18
C GLU A 175 -14.65 -7.62 -0.07
N LEU A 176 -13.90 -7.27 0.98
CA LEU A 176 -12.50 -6.83 0.88
C LEU A 176 -11.50 -7.97 1.00
N GLN A 177 -11.96 -9.13 1.46
CA GLN A 177 -11.08 -10.28 1.65
C GLN A 177 -10.51 -10.77 0.31
N GLY A 178 -9.18 -10.80 0.22
CA GLY A 178 -8.48 -11.21 -0.99
C GLY A 178 -8.31 -10.11 -2.03
N LEU A 179 -8.87 -8.91 -1.83
CA LEU A 179 -8.70 -7.77 -2.73
C LEU A 179 -7.59 -6.82 -2.30
N CYS A 180 -7.29 -6.73 -1.00
CA CYS A 180 -6.22 -5.87 -0.48
C CYS A 180 -5.43 -6.57 0.63
N GLN A 181 -4.23 -6.05 0.89
CA GLN A 181 -3.35 -6.56 1.97
C GLN A 181 -3.69 -5.94 3.32
N ASP A 182 -4.17 -4.70 3.33
CA ASP A 182 -4.52 -3.96 4.54
C ASP A 182 -5.51 -2.82 4.26
N VAL A 183 -6.08 -2.25 5.34
CA VAL A 183 -6.94 -1.06 5.31
C VAL A 183 -6.40 -0.05 6.32
N VAL A 184 -5.99 1.14 5.87
CA VAL A 184 -5.33 2.16 6.69
C VAL A 184 -6.10 3.48 6.62
N PRO A 185 -6.50 4.08 7.76
CA PRO A 185 -7.17 5.37 7.78
C PRO A 185 -6.16 6.52 7.77
N VAL A 186 -6.37 7.51 6.89
CA VAL A 186 -5.50 8.68 6.79
C VAL A 186 -6.30 9.98 6.62
N ALA A 187 -5.98 10.98 7.43
CA ALA A 187 -6.41 12.36 7.26
C ALA A 187 -5.39 13.08 6.34
N GLY A 188 -5.63 13.03 5.03
CA GLY A 188 -4.69 13.48 4.01
C GLY A 188 -4.31 14.95 4.13
N LEU A 189 -5.27 15.85 4.36
CA LEU A 189 -5.01 17.28 4.56
C LEU A 189 -4.11 17.51 5.77
N LEU A 190 -4.41 16.86 6.90
CA LEU A 190 -3.60 16.98 8.10
C LEU A 190 -2.17 16.45 7.89
N ALA A 191 -2.04 15.34 7.17
CA ALA A 191 -0.75 14.75 6.83
C ALA A 191 0.10 15.69 5.95
N SER A 192 -0.51 16.22 4.89
CA SER A 192 0.15 17.16 3.97
C SER A 192 0.52 18.46 4.67
N ALA A 193 -0.44 19.10 5.36
CA ALA A 193 -0.21 20.34 6.08
C ALA A 193 0.84 20.19 7.18
N GLY A 194 0.83 19.09 7.93
CA GLY A 194 1.84 18.83 8.97
C GLY A 194 3.27 18.67 8.40
N ARG A 195 3.42 18.20 7.17
CA ARG A 195 4.72 18.07 6.51
C ARG A 195 5.21 19.33 5.80
N THR A 196 4.28 20.17 5.37
CA THR A 196 4.55 21.37 4.59
C THR A 196 4.06 22.64 5.28
N LEU A 197 3.99 22.63 6.63
CA LEU A 197 3.52 23.75 7.44
C LEU A 197 4.35 25.01 7.18
N ARG A 198 3.68 26.11 6.81
CA ARG A 198 4.31 27.38 6.48
C ARG A 198 4.28 28.33 7.69
N PRO A 199 5.26 29.27 7.80
CA PRO A 199 5.30 30.22 8.92
C PRO A 199 4.01 31.02 9.08
N HIS A 200 3.46 31.58 8.01
CA HIS A 200 2.23 32.39 8.05
C HIS A 200 0.99 31.57 8.44
N GLU A 201 0.93 30.26 8.07
CA GLU A 201 -0.14 29.36 8.48
C GLU A 201 -0.06 29.10 10.00
N PHE A 202 1.17 28.88 10.51
CA PHE A 202 1.39 28.72 11.95
C PHE A 202 1.00 29.99 12.72
N GLU A 203 1.39 31.18 12.25
CA GLU A 203 1.02 32.46 12.86
C GLU A 203 -0.50 32.63 12.91
N ALA A 204 -1.22 32.37 11.83
CA ALA A 204 -2.68 32.44 11.78
C ALA A 204 -3.34 31.45 12.78
N LEU A 205 -2.79 30.23 12.92
CA LEU A 205 -3.26 29.26 13.92
C LEU A 205 -2.97 29.72 15.35
N VAL A 206 -1.85 30.38 15.60
CA VAL A 206 -1.50 30.96 16.91
C VAL A 206 -2.46 32.10 17.25
N GLU A 207 -2.79 32.98 16.29
CA GLU A 207 -3.80 34.04 16.49
C GLU A 207 -5.14 33.45 16.90
N LEU A 208 -5.61 32.43 16.21
CA LEU A 208 -6.86 31.72 16.57
C LEU A 208 -6.77 31.06 17.97
N ALA A 209 -5.61 30.50 18.31
CA ALA A 209 -5.41 29.85 19.60
C ALA A 209 -5.44 30.83 20.78
N ARG A 210 -5.13 32.11 20.56
CA ARG A 210 -5.20 33.20 21.54
C ARG A 210 -6.62 33.66 21.83
N VAL A 211 -7.56 33.48 20.88
CA VAL A 211 -8.97 33.82 21.09
C VAL A 211 -9.53 32.97 22.23
N PRO A 212 -10.28 33.59 23.18
CA PRO A 212 -10.90 32.83 24.27
C PRO A 212 -11.76 31.67 23.76
N ARG A 213 -11.68 30.53 24.44
CA ARG A 213 -12.35 29.30 24.00
C ARG A 213 -13.86 29.50 23.77
N ALA A 214 -14.52 30.20 24.67
CA ALA A 214 -15.95 30.46 24.58
C ALA A 214 -16.36 31.29 23.35
N GLU A 215 -15.47 32.17 22.89
CA GLU A 215 -15.69 33.00 21.69
C GLU A 215 -15.42 32.24 20.40
N LEU A 216 -14.42 31.36 20.40
CA LEU A 216 -13.99 30.63 19.20
C LEU A 216 -14.81 29.36 18.93
N GLU A 217 -15.23 28.63 19.97
CA GLU A 217 -15.95 27.35 19.82
C GLU A 217 -17.19 27.42 18.91
N PRO A 218 -18.05 28.45 18.94
CA PRO A 218 -19.21 28.55 18.05
C PRO A 218 -18.84 28.56 16.58
N TYR A 219 -17.70 29.14 16.23
CA TYR A 219 -17.19 29.20 14.84
C TYR A 219 -16.54 27.90 14.38
N LEU A 220 -16.02 27.11 15.30
CA LEU A 220 -15.44 25.81 14.99
C LEU A 220 -16.49 24.69 14.86
N LEU A 221 -17.79 24.95 14.97
CA LEU A 221 -18.84 23.93 14.86
C LEU A 221 -19.08 23.47 13.42
N SER A 222 -18.96 24.38 12.44
CA SER A 222 -19.11 24.05 11.02
C SER A 222 -18.23 24.92 10.15
N THR A 223 -17.99 24.46 8.92
CA THR A 223 -17.23 25.17 7.89
C THR A 223 -17.81 26.56 7.62
N ASP A 224 -19.16 26.66 7.45
CA ASP A 224 -19.83 27.90 7.14
C ASP A 224 -19.68 28.93 8.28
N ARG A 225 -19.80 28.48 9.53
CA ARG A 225 -19.57 29.34 10.70
C ARG A 225 -18.12 29.78 10.80
N PHE A 226 -17.18 28.90 10.49
CA PHE A 226 -15.77 29.24 10.50
C PHE A 226 -15.45 30.34 9.48
N LEU A 227 -16.04 30.26 8.28
CA LEU A 227 -15.87 31.23 7.21
C LEU A 227 -16.64 32.56 7.41
N SER A 228 -17.58 32.62 8.33
CA SER A 228 -18.39 33.82 8.55
C SER A 228 -17.58 35.04 9.10
N GLN A 229 -16.35 34.82 9.52
CA GLN A 229 -15.43 35.85 9.99
C GLN A 229 -14.08 35.71 9.33
N ASP A 230 -13.44 36.83 8.93
CA ASP A 230 -12.11 36.88 8.28
C ASP A 230 -11.97 35.81 7.16
N GLY A 231 -12.89 35.91 6.19
CA GLY A 231 -13.16 34.82 5.24
C GLY A 231 -11.95 34.32 4.46
N GLU A 232 -11.04 35.19 4.04
CA GLU A 232 -9.89 34.81 3.19
C GLU A 232 -8.84 33.99 3.95
N ARG A 233 -8.42 34.45 5.13
CA ARG A 233 -7.44 33.73 5.96
C ARG A 233 -7.98 32.40 6.46
N ARG A 234 -9.24 32.39 6.88
CA ARG A 234 -9.91 31.17 7.35
C ARG A 234 -10.18 30.19 6.22
N ALA A 235 -10.49 30.67 5.00
CA ALA A 235 -10.62 29.83 3.83
C ALA A 235 -9.29 29.10 3.51
N THR A 236 -8.17 29.81 3.53
CA THR A 236 -6.84 29.23 3.34
C THR A 236 -6.54 28.14 4.39
N LEU A 237 -6.85 28.41 5.67
CA LEU A 237 -6.65 27.38 6.72
C LEU A 237 -7.55 26.17 6.52
N LEU A 238 -8.82 26.35 6.10
CA LEU A 238 -9.72 25.22 5.80
C LEU A 238 -9.25 24.38 4.61
N GLU A 239 -8.80 25.02 3.55
CA GLU A 239 -8.28 24.33 2.37
C GLU A 239 -7.06 23.47 2.72
N ARG A 240 -6.19 23.98 3.58
CA ARG A 240 -4.93 23.33 3.98
C ARG A 240 -5.09 22.27 5.06
N PHE A 241 -5.89 22.51 6.06
CA PHE A 241 -5.99 21.68 7.27
C PHE A 241 -7.32 20.95 7.41
N GLY A 242 -8.36 21.40 6.71
CA GLY A 242 -9.73 21.04 7.04
C GLY A 242 -10.14 21.56 8.42
N LEU A 243 -11.42 21.52 8.75
CA LEU A 243 -11.92 21.99 10.06
C LEU A 243 -11.35 21.15 11.23
N PHE A 244 -11.19 19.85 11.03
CA PHE A 244 -10.57 18.96 12.01
C PHE A 244 -9.13 19.37 12.31
N GLY A 245 -8.32 19.60 11.28
CA GLY A 245 -6.91 19.99 11.43
C GLY A 245 -6.77 21.34 12.12
N VAL A 246 -7.61 22.31 11.80
CA VAL A 246 -7.65 23.61 12.50
C VAL A 246 -7.97 23.44 14.00
N ARG A 247 -9.02 22.67 14.35
CA ARG A 247 -9.37 22.38 15.74
C ARG A 247 -8.23 21.69 16.50
N LEU A 248 -7.60 20.72 15.84
CA LEU A 248 -6.50 19.97 16.43
C LEU A 248 -5.28 20.88 16.64
N ALA A 249 -4.90 21.68 15.63
CA ALA A 249 -3.77 22.61 15.71
C ALA A 249 -3.96 23.63 16.83
N ILE A 250 -5.12 24.27 16.93
CA ILE A 250 -5.47 25.20 18.01
C ILE A 250 -5.35 24.50 19.38
N THR A 251 -5.85 23.26 19.49
CA THR A 251 -5.76 22.49 20.74
C THR A 251 -4.31 22.19 21.12
N LEU A 252 -3.47 21.84 20.16
CA LEU A 252 -2.05 21.53 20.36
C LEU A 252 -1.25 22.78 20.74
N ILE A 253 -1.51 23.91 20.08
CA ILE A 253 -0.87 25.20 20.41
C ILE A 253 -1.22 25.59 21.87
N ARG A 254 -2.48 25.51 22.26
CA ARG A 254 -2.92 25.77 23.65
C ARG A 254 -2.30 24.83 24.67
N ARG A 255 -1.89 23.63 24.25
CA ARG A 255 -1.19 22.62 25.09
C ARG A 255 0.33 22.77 25.07
N GLY A 256 0.88 23.77 24.39
CA GLY A 256 2.31 24.08 24.45
C GLY A 256 3.09 23.86 23.16
N ALA A 257 2.45 23.56 22.00
CA ALA A 257 3.11 23.55 20.71
C ALA A 257 3.35 24.99 20.19
N GLN A 258 4.32 25.68 20.80
CA GLN A 258 4.54 27.11 20.59
C GLN A 258 5.45 27.46 19.41
N THR A 259 5.95 26.48 18.68
CA THR A 259 6.79 26.67 17.50
C THR A 259 6.24 25.86 16.33
N GLN A 260 6.48 26.36 15.10
CA GLN A 260 6.09 25.66 13.87
C GLN A 260 6.59 24.21 13.83
N PRO A 261 7.88 23.89 14.12
CA PRO A 261 8.34 22.50 14.14
C PRO A 261 7.67 21.65 15.23
N ALA A 262 7.39 22.24 16.42
CA ALA A 262 6.72 21.53 17.51
C ALA A 262 5.26 21.17 17.15
N LEU A 263 4.56 22.06 16.44
CA LEU A 263 3.22 21.78 15.93
C LEU A 263 3.26 20.71 14.85
N ALA A 264 4.13 20.86 13.84
CA ALA A 264 4.30 19.88 12.75
C ALA A 264 4.61 18.47 13.28
N ALA A 265 5.54 18.36 14.25
CA ALA A 265 5.91 17.10 14.89
C ALA A 265 4.73 16.43 15.62
N GLN A 266 3.69 17.18 16.02
CA GLN A 266 2.51 16.64 16.65
C GLN A 266 1.35 16.36 15.68
N LEU A 267 1.26 17.07 14.56
CA LEU A 267 0.21 16.88 13.54
C LEU A 267 0.43 15.58 12.74
N VAL A 268 1.66 15.35 12.25
CA VAL A 268 1.98 14.20 11.40
C VAL A 268 1.63 12.86 12.04
N PRO A 269 2.02 12.53 13.30
CA PRO A 269 1.65 11.26 13.92
C PRO A 269 0.13 11.09 14.11
N ARG A 270 -0.61 12.21 14.18
CA ARG A 270 -2.07 12.22 14.36
C ARG A 270 -2.85 12.20 13.03
N SER A 271 -2.16 12.11 11.91
CA SER A 271 -2.79 12.04 10.58
C SER A 271 -3.00 10.62 10.06
N GLY A 272 -2.36 9.60 10.65
CA GLY A 272 -2.31 8.24 10.14
C GLY A 272 -1.20 8.00 9.10
N LEU A 273 -0.45 9.04 8.70
CA LEU A 273 0.59 8.93 7.67
C LEU A 273 1.74 7.99 8.08
N ALA A 274 2.11 7.94 9.36
CA ALA A 274 3.13 7.02 9.84
C ALA A 274 2.68 5.56 9.65
N GLU A 275 1.45 5.22 10.06
CA GLU A 275 0.86 3.90 9.87
C GLU A 275 0.78 3.52 8.37
N LEU A 276 0.44 4.48 7.50
CA LEU A 276 0.44 4.23 6.05
C LEU A 276 1.84 3.95 5.51
N ARG A 277 2.88 4.68 5.96
CA ARG A 277 4.26 4.45 5.54
C ARG A 277 4.77 3.09 5.99
N ASP A 278 4.55 2.74 7.24
CA ASP A 278 4.89 1.42 7.76
C ASP A 278 4.21 0.31 6.94
N THR A 279 2.95 0.54 6.53
CA THR A 279 2.22 -0.39 5.66
C THR A 279 2.81 -0.47 4.25
N ILE A 280 3.19 0.67 3.66
CA ILE A 280 3.88 0.72 2.34
C ILE A 280 5.17 -0.08 2.42
N ASP A 281 5.98 0.15 3.44
CA ASP A 281 7.26 -0.54 3.61
C ASP A 281 7.07 -2.04 3.76
N GLN A 282 6.22 -2.48 4.68
CA GLN A 282 5.97 -3.91 4.94
C GLN A 282 5.27 -4.65 3.80
N CYS A 283 4.32 -4.00 3.11
CA CYS A 283 3.54 -4.65 2.06
C CYS A 283 4.19 -4.55 0.69
N PHE A 284 4.96 -3.49 0.43
CA PHE A 284 5.43 -3.18 -0.92
C PHE A 284 6.94 -3.05 -1.02
N THR A 285 7.59 -2.19 -0.24
CA THR A 285 9.02 -1.88 -0.40
C THR A 285 9.88 -3.10 -0.09
N GLU A 286 9.64 -3.77 1.03
CA GLU A 286 10.34 -5.01 1.39
C GLU A 286 10.08 -6.17 0.41
N ARG A 287 9.01 -6.06 -0.38
CA ARG A 287 8.56 -7.06 -1.36
C ARG A 287 8.70 -6.60 -2.80
N GLN A 288 9.41 -5.50 -3.05
CA GLN A 288 9.53 -4.90 -4.38
C GLN A 288 10.00 -5.88 -5.46
N ALA A 289 10.92 -6.79 -5.15
CA ALA A 289 11.41 -7.78 -6.10
C ALA A 289 10.30 -8.72 -6.61
N VAL A 290 9.39 -9.14 -5.71
CA VAL A 290 8.26 -10.01 -6.02
C VAL A 290 7.18 -9.24 -6.79
N LEU A 291 6.91 -7.98 -6.40
CA LEU A 291 5.93 -7.13 -7.07
C LEU A 291 6.38 -6.73 -8.47
N LYS A 292 7.66 -6.40 -8.67
CA LYS A 292 8.22 -6.14 -10.00
C LYS A 292 8.21 -7.38 -10.88
N ALA A 293 8.49 -8.56 -10.32
CA ALA A 293 8.35 -9.82 -11.05
C ALA A 293 6.89 -10.04 -11.49
N ARG A 294 5.91 -9.76 -10.62
CA ARG A 294 4.48 -9.80 -10.98
C ARG A 294 4.17 -8.89 -12.16
N SER A 295 4.57 -7.63 -12.10
CA SER A 295 4.34 -6.65 -13.17
C SER A 295 5.01 -7.07 -14.48
N ALA A 296 6.21 -7.65 -14.41
CA ALA A 296 6.95 -8.14 -15.56
C ALA A 296 6.27 -9.35 -16.22
N LEU A 297 5.74 -10.29 -15.42
CA LEU A 297 4.98 -11.44 -15.92
C LEU A 297 3.67 -11.00 -16.60
N LEU A 298 2.99 -9.99 -16.07
CA LEU A 298 1.83 -9.35 -16.71
C LEU A 298 2.21 -8.72 -18.05
N GLY A 299 3.32 -7.96 -18.07
CA GLY A 299 3.82 -7.34 -19.30
C GLY A 299 4.23 -8.36 -20.37
N LEU A 300 4.81 -9.49 -19.98
CA LEU A 300 5.13 -10.59 -20.89
C LEU A 300 3.86 -11.22 -21.47
N GLU A 301 2.85 -11.50 -20.63
CA GLU A 301 1.59 -12.10 -21.09
C GLU A 301 0.88 -11.21 -22.12
N VAL A 302 0.90 -9.89 -21.92
CA VAL A 302 0.35 -8.93 -22.91
C VAL A 302 1.04 -9.09 -24.27
N VAL A 303 2.37 -9.20 -24.29
CA VAL A 303 3.12 -9.41 -25.55
C VAL A 303 2.77 -10.75 -26.19
N LEU A 304 2.74 -11.84 -25.41
CA LEU A 304 2.42 -13.18 -25.93
C LEU A 304 1.01 -13.24 -26.53
N ARG A 305 0.07 -12.46 -26.01
CA ARG A 305 -1.31 -12.38 -26.51
C ARG A 305 -1.43 -11.48 -27.75
N MET A 306 -0.70 -10.37 -27.78
CA MET A 306 -0.86 -9.33 -28.81
C MET A 306 0.01 -9.54 -30.05
N GLU A 307 1.15 -10.23 -29.91
CA GLU A 307 2.19 -10.36 -30.95
C GLU A 307 2.44 -11.85 -31.24
N PRO A 308 1.76 -12.44 -32.24
CA PRO A 308 1.99 -13.84 -32.63
C PRO A 308 3.46 -14.10 -33.01
N HIS A 309 4.07 -15.10 -32.38
CA HIS A 309 5.46 -15.48 -32.64
C HIS A 309 5.67 -16.99 -32.43
N PRO A 310 6.55 -17.66 -33.20
CA PRO A 310 6.82 -19.09 -33.02
C PRO A 310 7.26 -19.49 -31.62
N ALA A 311 8.00 -18.63 -30.90
CA ALA A 311 8.45 -18.87 -29.54
C ALA A 311 7.33 -18.62 -28.48
N ALA A 312 6.18 -18.05 -28.84
CA ALA A 312 5.14 -17.64 -27.90
C ALA A 312 4.62 -18.82 -27.07
N ALA A 313 4.40 -19.99 -27.67
CA ALA A 313 3.91 -21.17 -26.98
C ALA A 313 4.89 -21.69 -25.90
N ALA A 314 6.19 -21.69 -26.21
CA ALA A 314 7.22 -22.11 -25.26
C ALA A 314 7.33 -21.14 -24.07
N LEU A 315 7.33 -19.82 -24.34
CA LEU A 315 7.34 -18.75 -23.32
C LEU A 315 6.08 -18.78 -22.47
N ALA A 316 4.89 -18.99 -23.05
CA ALA A 316 3.64 -19.14 -22.31
C ALA A 316 3.69 -20.36 -21.35
N GLY A 317 4.19 -21.49 -21.81
CA GLY A 317 4.37 -22.68 -20.96
C GLY A 317 5.38 -22.43 -19.81
N GLU A 318 6.43 -21.64 -20.03
CA GLU A 318 7.36 -21.27 -18.97
C GLU A 318 6.74 -20.28 -17.98
N LEU A 319 5.96 -19.33 -18.48
CA LEU A 319 5.16 -18.39 -17.66
C LEU A 319 4.22 -19.14 -16.73
N GLU A 320 3.43 -20.08 -17.26
CA GLU A 320 2.50 -20.90 -16.46
C GLU A 320 3.23 -21.72 -15.37
N ARG A 321 4.34 -22.37 -15.72
CA ARG A 321 5.16 -23.12 -14.76
C ARG A 321 5.74 -22.21 -13.68
N THR A 322 6.17 -21.00 -14.02
CA THR A 322 6.70 -20.02 -13.10
C THR A 322 5.60 -19.58 -12.11
N LEU A 323 4.42 -19.26 -12.59
CA LEU A 323 3.27 -18.88 -11.74
C LEU A 323 2.85 -20.03 -10.80
N ALA A 324 2.77 -21.26 -11.31
CA ALA A 324 2.40 -22.42 -10.52
C ALA A 324 3.40 -22.74 -9.39
N SER A 325 4.69 -22.50 -9.65
CA SER A 325 5.77 -22.78 -8.70
C SER A 325 6.15 -21.60 -7.79
N ALA A 326 5.62 -20.39 -8.03
CA ALA A 326 5.98 -19.18 -7.28
C ALA A 326 5.49 -19.25 -5.82
N HIS A 327 6.41 -19.64 -4.92
CA HIS A 327 6.13 -19.68 -3.49
C HIS A 327 5.99 -18.29 -2.88
N ASP A 328 6.78 -17.33 -3.36
CA ASP A 328 6.73 -15.92 -2.95
C ASP A 328 5.31 -15.33 -3.05
N PHE A 329 4.55 -15.66 -4.09
CA PHE A 329 3.16 -15.22 -4.23
C PHE A 329 2.24 -15.84 -3.19
N ARG A 330 2.50 -17.10 -2.80
CA ARG A 330 1.73 -17.78 -1.75
C ARG A 330 2.01 -17.19 -0.38
N GLU A 331 3.27 -16.81 -0.09
CA GLU A 331 3.64 -16.10 1.14
C GLU A 331 2.89 -14.77 1.26
N LEU A 332 2.91 -13.92 0.22
CA LEU A 332 2.23 -12.64 0.25
C LEU A 332 0.71 -12.77 0.34
N ARG A 333 0.13 -13.77 -0.31
CA ARG A 333 -1.30 -14.07 -0.17
C ARG A 333 -1.64 -14.51 1.24
N LEU A 334 -0.85 -15.40 1.83
CA LEU A 334 -1.04 -15.82 3.21
C LEU A 334 -0.91 -14.65 4.19
N LEU A 335 0.05 -13.75 4.00
CA LEU A 335 0.18 -12.53 4.81
C LEU A 335 -1.09 -11.68 4.77
N ALA A 336 -1.67 -11.48 3.59
CA ALA A 336 -2.93 -10.76 3.45
C ALA A 336 -4.08 -11.50 4.16
N GLU A 337 -4.18 -12.83 4.01
CA GLU A 337 -5.20 -13.65 4.66
C GLU A 337 -5.11 -13.63 6.20
N LEU A 338 -3.89 -13.64 6.75
CA LEU A 338 -3.65 -13.55 8.19
C LEU A 338 -3.97 -12.15 8.75
N ARG A 339 -3.55 -11.09 8.04
CA ARG A 339 -3.82 -9.69 8.43
C ARG A 339 -5.30 -9.33 8.38
N THR A 340 -6.01 -9.81 7.37
CA THR A 340 -7.45 -9.55 7.19
C THR A 340 -8.33 -10.49 8.00
N GLY A 341 -7.76 -11.52 8.66
CA GLY A 341 -8.51 -12.50 9.44
C GLY A 341 -9.31 -13.51 8.62
N ARG A 342 -9.01 -13.67 7.33
CA ARG A 342 -9.58 -14.74 6.49
C ARG A 342 -9.10 -16.11 6.93
N VAL A 343 -7.86 -16.21 7.38
CA VAL A 343 -7.32 -17.36 8.08
C VAL A 343 -7.07 -16.94 9.52
N VAL A 344 -7.64 -17.66 10.47
CA VAL A 344 -7.52 -17.37 11.90
C VAL A 344 -6.75 -18.53 12.53
N LEU A 345 -5.51 -18.28 12.90
CA LEU A 345 -4.70 -19.18 13.71
C LEU A 345 -4.74 -18.75 15.19
N PRO A 346 -4.46 -19.64 16.14
CA PRO A 346 -4.21 -19.23 17.51
C PRO A 346 -3.20 -18.08 17.58
N PRO A 347 -3.36 -17.10 18.49
CA PRO A 347 -2.59 -15.85 18.47
C PRO A 347 -1.07 -16.02 18.36
N GLU A 348 -0.51 -16.99 19.10
CA GLU A 348 0.93 -17.29 19.08
C GLU A 348 1.37 -17.87 17.72
N LEU A 349 0.58 -18.80 17.15
CA LEU A 349 0.86 -19.38 15.85
C LEU A 349 0.66 -18.35 14.73
N ASN A 350 -0.31 -17.44 14.87
CA ASN A 350 -0.52 -16.35 13.92
C ASN A 350 0.68 -15.41 13.86
N ALA A 351 1.18 -14.97 15.01
CA ALA A 351 2.35 -14.10 15.08
C ALA A 351 3.60 -14.79 14.50
N GLU A 352 3.79 -16.06 14.81
CA GLU A 352 4.88 -16.85 14.25
C GLU A 352 4.73 -17.07 12.73
N ALA A 353 3.54 -17.42 12.25
CA ALA A 353 3.27 -17.58 10.82
C ALA A 353 3.57 -16.29 10.04
N VAL A 354 3.06 -15.14 10.51
CA VAL A 354 3.33 -13.82 9.91
C VAL A 354 4.84 -13.58 9.81
N ARG A 355 5.60 -13.83 10.87
CA ARG A 355 7.04 -13.66 10.90
C ARG A 355 7.75 -14.60 9.93
N LEU A 356 7.44 -15.90 9.94
CA LEU A 356 8.10 -16.93 9.12
C LEU A 356 7.89 -16.74 7.62
N VAL A 357 6.73 -16.19 7.20
CA VAL A 357 6.51 -15.82 5.80
C VAL A 357 6.98 -14.38 5.51
N GLY A 358 7.76 -13.80 6.41
CA GLY A 358 8.46 -12.52 6.22
C GLY A 358 7.61 -11.29 6.46
N GLY A 359 6.55 -11.36 7.27
CA GLY A 359 5.71 -10.20 7.59
C GLY A 359 6.40 -9.14 8.45
N ASN A 360 7.54 -9.46 9.06
CA ASN A 360 8.35 -8.56 9.89
C ASN A 360 9.76 -8.37 9.31
N GLY A 361 9.95 -8.63 8.03
CA GLY A 361 11.22 -8.60 7.32
C GLY A 361 11.47 -9.86 6.51
N THR A 362 12.28 -9.76 5.45
CA THR A 362 12.48 -10.84 4.48
C THR A 362 13.70 -11.70 4.76
N GLY A 363 14.65 -11.23 5.56
CA GLY A 363 15.86 -11.95 5.91
C GLY A 363 15.61 -13.15 6.82
N VAL A 364 16.48 -14.16 6.76
CA VAL A 364 16.35 -15.41 7.55
C VAL A 364 16.31 -15.12 9.05
N ALA A 365 17.18 -14.23 9.56
CA ALA A 365 17.20 -13.84 10.97
C ALA A 365 15.90 -13.19 11.43
N GLU A 366 15.32 -12.30 10.62
CA GLU A 366 14.05 -11.63 10.87
C GLU A 366 12.89 -12.62 10.87
N ARG A 367 12.89 -13.55 9.91
CA ARG A 367 11.87 -14.61 9.81
C ARG A 367 11.93 -15.58 10.99
N LEU A 368 13.11 -15.90 11.49
CA LEU A 368 13.27 -16.78 12.66
C LEU A 368 13.06 -16.05 14.00
N GLY A 369 13.15 -14.69 13.99
CA GLY A 369 13.02 -13.87 15.20
C GLY A 369 14.15 -14.11 16.21
N SER A 370 15.28 -14.57 15.75
CA SER A 370 16.45 -14.86 16.56
C SER A 370 17.70 -14.38 15.83
N ALA A 371 18.56 -13.66 16.55
CA ALA A 371 19.93 -13.37 16.13
C ALA A 371 20.87 -14.54 16.49
N ASP A 372 20.32 -15.72 16.77
CA ASP A 372 21.05 -16.86 17.29
C ASP A 372 22.02 -17.41 16.24
N THR A 373 23.18 -17.82 16.71
CA THR A 373 24.28 -18.35 15.89
C THR A 373 24.00 -19.74 15.30
N ASP A 374 22.93 -20.41 15.74
CA ASP A 374 22.53 -21.75 15.25
C ASP A 374 21.21 -21.68 14.45
N VAL A 375 21.27 -20.98 13.30
CA VAL A 375 20.17 -20.84 12.37
C VAL A 375 19.63 -22.20 11.91
N ASP A 376 20.52 -23.14 11.57
CA ASP A 376 20.14 -24.44 11.01
C ASP A 376 19.31 -25.25 12.02
N ARG A 377 19.70 -25.25 13.28
CA ARG A 377 18.97 -25.93 14.34
C ARG A 377 17.57 -25.33 14.55
N THR A 378 17.50 -24.02 14.58
CA THR A 378 16.24 -23.29 14.76
C THR A 378 15.28 -23.55 13.59
N VAL A 379 15.76 -23.48 12.35
CA VAL A 379 14.99 -23.81 11.14
C VAL A 379 14.49 -25.24 11.20
N PHE A 380 15.35 -26.22 11.58
CA PHE A 380 14.96 -27.62 11.63
C PHE A 380 13.85 -27.89 12.66
N HIS A 381 13.94 -27.28 13.85
CA HIS A 381 12.87 -27.39 14.87
C HIS A 381 11.57 -26.77 14.37
N THR A 382 11.64 -25.63 13.71
CA THR A 382 10.48 -24.94 13.12
C THR A 382 9.82 -25.79 12.04
N ILE A 383 10.59 -26.40 11.14
CA ILE A 383 10.10 -27.32 10.11
C ILE A 383 9.34 -28.48 10.75
N ARG A 384 9.90 -29.14 11.76
CA ARG A 384 9.22 -30.27 12.42
C ARG A 384 7.90 -29.86 13.05
N ARG A 385 7.87 -28.71 13.72
CA ARG A 385 6.68 -28.19 14.37
C ARG A 385 5.59 -27.86 13.34
N TRP A 386 5.92 -27.11 12.28
CA TRP A 386 4.93 -26.71 11.27
C TRP A 386 4.48 -27.88 10.38
N ARG A 387 5.30 -28.91 10.20
CA ARG A 387 4.87 -30.16 9.56
C ARG A 387 3.80 -30.86 10.37
N ALA A 388 4.00 -31.01 11.68
CA ALA A 388 2.99 -31.60 12.56
C ALA A 388 1.69 -30.78 12.57
N LEU A 389 1.77 -29.43 12.53
CA LEU A 389 0.59 -28.54 12.45
C LEU A 389 -0.15 -28.70 11.13
N ALA A 390 0.54 -28.83 9.99
CA ALA A 390 -0.08 -29.03 8.68
C ALA A 390 -0.87 -30.37 8.61
N GLU A 391 -0.49 -31.36 9.40
CA GLU A 391 -1.13 -32.69 9.50
C GLU A 391 -2.19 -32.76 10.61
N THR A 392 -2.37 -31.69 11.40
CA THR A 392 -3.29 -31.69 12.55
C THR A 392 -4.75 -31.82 12.10
N ALA A 393 -5.43 -32.87 12.53
CA ALA A 393 -6.81 -33.16 12.18
C ALA A 393 -7.82 -32.11 12.68
N GLY A 394 -7.48 -31.36 13.75
CA GLY A 394 -8.32 -30.29 14.31
C GLY A 394 -8.29 -28.97 13.53
N PHE A 395 -7.39 -28.82 12.58
CA PHE A 395 -7.31 -27.61 11.74
C PHE A 395 -8.29 -27.67 10.59
N SER A 396 -8.92 -26.53 10.30
CA SER A 396 -9.72 -26.33 9.07
C SER A 396 -8.85 -26.46 7.82
N ALA A 397 -9.48 -26.60 6.65
CA ALA A 397 -8.76 -26.64 5.38
C ALA A 397 -7.93 -25.36 5.13
N GLY A 398 -8.42 -24.20 5.60
CA GLY A 398 -7.69 -22.92 5.53
C GLY A 398 -6.44 -22.91 6.40
N GLU A 399 -6.56 -23.32 7.65
CA GLU A 399 -5.45 -23.39 8.60
C GLU A 399 -4.39 -24.40 8.15
N ARG A 400 -4.78 -25.57 7.63
CA ARG A 400 -3.81 -26.53 7.07
C ARG A 400 -3.07 -25.99 5.85
N ARG A 401 -3.77 -25.27 4.95
CA ARG A 401 -3.11 -24.60 3.82
C ARG A 401 -2.11 -23.54 4.29
N ALA A 402 -2.49 -22.75 5.29
CA ALA A 402 -1.59 -21.75 5.88
C ALA A 402 -0.35 -22.43 6.46
N ALA A 403 -0.53 -23.49 7.26
CA ALA A 403 0.59 -24.25 7.83
C ALA A 403 1.50 -24.86 6.75
N ALA A 404 0.95 -25.35 5.65
CA ALA A 404 1.72 -25.87 4.53
C ALA A 404 2.55 -24.77 3.82
N VAL A 405 2.02 -23.55 3.68
CA VAL A 405 2.76 -22.42 3.12
C VAL A 405 3.92 -22.06 4.06
N VAL A 406 3.66 -21.92 5.36
CA VAL A 406 4.70 -21.63 6.36
C VAL A 406 5.79 -22.72 6.38
N LEU A 407 5.40 -24.00 6.36
CA LEU A 407 6.34 -25.13 6.27
C LEU A 407 7.26 -24.98 5.04
N ARG A 408 6.69 -24.67 3.89
CA ARG A 408 7.46 -24.49 2.65
C ARG A 408 8.41 -23.30 2.73
N SER A 409 8.03 -22.21 3.39
CA SER A 409 8.94 -21.08 3.66
C SER A 409 10.11 -21.51 4.54
N CYS A 410 9.87 -22.31 5.59
CA CYS A 410 10.94 -22.84 6.43
C CYS A 410 11.87 -23.79 5.65
N GLU A 411 11.34 -24.65 4.79
CA GLU A 411 12.14 -25.53 3.93
C GLU A 411 13.00 -24.71 2.94
N ALA A 412 12.47 -23.60 2.41
CA ALA A 412 13.22 -22.69 1.54
C ALA A 412 14.38 -22.00 2.27
N MET A 413 14.19 -21.60 3.55
CA MET A 413 15.26 -21.06 4.40
C MET A 413 16.36 -22.10 4.63
N ALA A 414 15.99 -23.36 4.95
CA ALA A 414 16.96 -24.45 5.11
C ALA A 414 17.76 -24.74 3.82
N ALA A 415 17.16 -24.54 2.67
CA ALA A 415 17.82 -24.74 1.36
C ALA A 415 18.63 -23.53 0.89
N GLY A 416 18.74 -22.46 1.68
CA GLY A 416 19.43 -21.21 1.29
C GLY A 416 18.78 -20.52 0.08
N ALA A 417 17.47 -20.71 -0.11
CA ALA A 417 16.72 -20.16 -1.24
C ALA A 417 16.03 -18.81 -0.92
N VAL A 418 16.15 -18.32 0.30
CA VAL A 418 15.61 -17.04 0.81
C VAL A 418 16.74 -16.09 1.13
#